data_1be4af15d011cc0bbd5e9fbfb614d60c
#
_entry.id   1be4af15d011cc0bbd5e9fbfb614d60c
#
_cell.length_a   1.000
_cell.length_b   1.000
_cell.length_c   1.000
_cell.angle_alpha   90.00
_cell.angle_beta   90.00
_cell.angle_gamma   90.00
#
_symmetry.space_group_name_H-M   'P 1'
#
loop_
_entity.id
_entity.type
_entity.pdbx_description
1 polymer ?
#
loop_
_entity_poly.entity_id
_entity_poly.type
_entity_poly.pdbx_seq_one_letter_code
_entity_poly.pdbx_strand_id
1 'polypeptide(L)'
;RLVGSEMCIRDSYYIILRITLALTLILTIWAIFFYVTMIDEVNDEVDDALEDYSETIIIRALAGEELPSKTNGSNNQYYMMEVSKEYAESREDIQYKDSMVYIEEKGETEPARILTTIFKDDEGRYHELTVSTPSIEKDDLRDAIQVWIIFLYVALLFCIIIISVWVFYRNMRPLYVLLHWLDGYQTGKRNKPLSNDTQITE
;
A
#
# COMPACT_ATOMS: atom_id res chain seq x y z
N ARG A 1 -33.18 25.97 34.35
CA ARG A 1 -31.91 26.71 34.01
C ARG A 1 -30.72 25.80 33.75
N LEU A 2 -30.84 24.48 33.91
CA LEU A 2 -29.81 23.45 33.59
C LEU A 2 -29.80 23.04 32.09
N VAL A 3 -30.83 23.39 31.32
CA VAL A 3 -31.00 22.96 29.92
C VAL A 3 -29.95 23.57 28.99
N GLY A 4 -29.39 24.77 29.31
CA GLY A 4 -28.42 25.43 28.42
C GLY A 4 -26.99 24.84 28.46
N SER A 5 -26.60 24.23 29.60
CA SER A 5 -25.24 23.67 29.75
C SER A 5 -25.10 22.29 29.11
N GLU A 6 -26.14 21.47 29.19
CA GLU A 6 -26.12 20.14 28.50
C GLU A 6 -26.15 20.28 27.00
N MET A 7 -26.83 21.32 26.46
CA MET A 7 -26.88 21.57 25.03
C MET A 7 -25.51 21.98 24.46
N CYS A 8 -24.76 22.84 25.15
CA CYS A 8 -23.43 23.28 24.70
C CYS A 8 -22.37 22.17 24.74
N ILE A 9 -22.41 21.30 25.75
CA ILE A 9 -21.52 20.14 25.87
C ILE A 9 -21.81 19.13 24.76
N ARG A 10 -23.08 18.89 24.46
CA ARG A 10 -23.52 17.98 23.39
C ARG A 10 -23.10 18.47 22.01
N ASP A 11 -23.24 19.76 21.75
CA ASP A 11 -22.87 20.33 20.44
C ASP A 11 -21.36 20.28 20.20
N SER A 12 -20.56 20.57 21.23
CA SER A 12 -19.09 20.44 21.15
C SER A 12 -18.63 18.99 20.91
N TYR A 13 -19.29 18.02 21.56
CA TYR A 13 -19.04 16.60 21.32
C TYR A 13 -19.36 16.18 19.88
N TYR A 14 -20.49 16.65 19.33
CA TYR A 14 -20.86 16.35 17.94
C TYR A 14 -19.90 16.95 16.91
N ILE A 15 -19.33 18.12 17.17
CA ILE A 15 -18.35 18.74 16.29
C ILE A 15 -17.07 17.90 16.26
N ILE A 16 -16.54 17.54 17.42
CA ILE A 16 -15.33 16.72 17.52
C ILE A 16 -15.55 15.35 16.88
N LEU A 17 -16.70 14.72 17.15
CA LEU A 17 -17.05 13.43 16.55
C LEU A 17 -17.10 13.50 15.01
N ARG A 18 -17.70 14.57 14.44
CA ARG A 18 -17.75 14.77 12.99
C ARG A 18 -16.36 14.97 12.38
N ILE A 19 -15.50 15.75 13.05
CA ILE A 19 -14.13 15.98 12.59
C ILE A 19 -13.33 14.66 12.65
N THR A 20 -13.43 13.91 13.74
CA THR A 20 -12.76 12.60 13.87
C THR A 20 -13.23 11.62 12.81
N LEU A 21 -14.55 11.57 12.56
CA LEU A 21 -15.12 10.72 11.51
C LEU A 21 -14.61 11.11 10.11
N ALA A 22 -14.56 12.41 9.81
CA ALA A 22 -14.06 12.90 8.54
C ALA A 22 -12.58 12.57 8.34
N LEU A 23 -11.74 12.76 9.37
CA LEU A 23 -10.33 12.40 9.35
C LEU A 23 -10.12 10.90 9.15
N THR A 24 -10.89 10.07 9.85
CA THR A 24 -10.85 8.62 9.69
C THR A 24 -11.21 8.20 8.27
N LEU A 25 -12.25 8.80 7.68
CA LEU A 25 -12.67 8.50 6.33
C LEU A 25 -11.59 8.88 5.31
N ILE A 26 -10.97 10.06 5.44
CA ILE A 26 -9.87 10.50 4.57
C ILE A 26 -8.68 9.55 4.71
N LEU A 27 -8.31 9.17 5.93
CA LEU A 27 -7.22 8.22 6.18
C LEU A 27 -7.49 6.86 5.55
N THR A 28 -8.74 6.36 5.62
CA THR A 28 -9.13 5.09 5.02
C THR A 28 -9.01 5.13 3.49
N ILE A 29 -9.51 6.18 2.85
CA ILE A 29 -9.40 6.36 1.40
C ILE A 29 -7.92 6.40 0.98
N TRP A 30 -7.10 7.12 1.73
CA TRP A 30 -5.67 7.25 1.46
C TRP A 30 -4.92 5.93 1.63
N ALA A 31 -5.25 5.14 2.66
CA ALA A 31 -4.66 3.83 2.89
C ALA A 31 -4.99 2.84 1.76
N ILE A 32 -6.24 2.84 1.28
CA ILE A 32 -6.66 2.01 0.14
C ILE A 32 -5.90 2.43 -1.13
N PHE A 33 -5.86 3.73 -1.42
CA PHE A 33 -5.13 4.25 -2.58
C PHE A 33 -3.65 3.87 -2.54
N PHE A 34 -2.99 4.06 -1.39
CA PHE A 34 -1.59 3.72 -1.20
C PHE A 34 -1.33 2.22 -1.39
N TYR A 35 -2.22 1.37 -0.84
CA TYR A 35 -2.11 -0.09 -1.02
C TYR A 35 -2.20 -0.49 -2.50
N VAL A 36 -3.17 0.02 -3.23
CA VAL A 36 -3.34 -0.29 -4.67
C VAL A 36 -2.10 0.15 -5.44
N THR A 37 -1.64 1.39 -5.24
CA THR A 37 -0.46 1.91 -5.95
C THR A 37 0.80 1.09 -5.65
N MET A 38 1.01 0.66 -4.40
CA MET A 38 2.17 -0.17 -4.05
C MET A 38 2.13 -1.56 -4.68
N ILE A 39 0.94 -2.15 -4.82
CA ILE A 39 0.81 -3.45 -5.50
C ILE A 39 1.07 -3.33 -6.99
N ASP A 40 0.58 -2.27 -7.63
CA ASP A 40 0.84 -2.00 -9.04
C ASP A 40 2.35 -1.80 -9.27
N GLU A 41 3.03 -0.99 -8.43
CA GLU A 41 4.48 -0.77 -8.50
C GLU A 41 5.30 -2.07 -8.37
N VAL A 42 4.92 -2.95 -7.42
CA VAL A 42 5.58 -4.25 -7.25
C VAL A 42 5.39 -5.14 -8.48
N ASN A 43 4.23 -5.07 -9.14
CA ASN A 43 4.00 -5.84 -10.37
C ASN A 43 4.84 -5.30 -11.53
N ASP A 44 4.88 -3.99 -11.70
CA ASP A 44 5.64 -3.33 -12.77
C ASP A 44 7.15 -3.61 -12.61
N GLU A 45 7.70 -3.55 -11.40
CA GLU A 45 9.10 -3.89 -11.11
C GLU A 45 9.46 -5.32 -11.51
N VAL A 46 8.53 -6.28 -11.29
CA VAL A 46 8.76 -7.68 -11.69
C VAL A 46 8.70 -7.85 -13.21
N ASP A 47 7.81 -7.12 -13.87
CA ASP A 47 7.69 -7.16 -15.34
C ASP A 47 8.93 -6.54 -15.99
N ASP A 48 9.42 -5.41 -15.47
CA ASP A 48 10.66 -4.76 -15.91
C ASP A 48 11.89 -5.67 -15.71
N ALA A 49 11.99 -6.33 -14.56
CA ALA A 49 13.09 -7.27 -14.28
C ALA A 49 13.07 -8.49 -15.23
N LEU A 50 11.88 -8.98 -15.62
CA LEU A 50 11.74 -10.04 -16.64
C LEU A 50 12.14 -9.57 -18.04
N GLU A 51 11.77 -8.33 -18.39
CA GLU A 51 12.15 -7.72 -19.67
C GLU A 51 13.67 -7.56 -19.77
N ASP A 52 14.33 -6.97 -18.78
CA ASP A 52 15.78 -6.82 -18.70
C ASP A 52 16.51 -8.17 -18.80
N TYR A 53 15.99 -9.20 -18.13
CA TYR A 53 16.56 -10.53 -18.20
C TYR A 53 16.37 -11.16 -19.59
N SER A 54 15.20 -11.00 -20.21
CA SER A 54 14.92 -11.49 -21.56
C SER A 54 15.83 -10.82 -22.60
N GLU A 55 16.00 -9.49 -22.49
CA GLU A 55 16.87 -8.71 -23.36
C GLU A 55 18.33 -9.16 -23.25
N THR A 56 18.80 -9.42 -22.02
CA THR A 56 20.14 -9.97 -21.79
C THR A 56 20.35 -11.30 -22.51
N ILE A 57 19.38 -12.21 -22.46
CA ILE A 57 19.45 -13.49 -23.15
C ILE A 57 19.45 -13.32 -24.68
N ILE A 58 18.59 -12.43 -25.20
CA ILE A 58 18.53 -12.12 -26.65
C ILE A 58 19.85 -11.55 -27.12
N ILE A 59 20.44 -10.59 -26.41
CA ILE A 59 21.74 -9.99 -26.76
C ILE A 59 22.85 -11.06 -26.83
N ARG A 60 22.89 -11.96 -25.84
CA ARG A 60 23.88 -13.06 -25.84
C ARG A 60 23.65 -14.03 -26.98
N ALA A 61 22.39 -14.36 -27.29
CA ALA A 61 22.06 -15.22 -28.43
C ALA A 61 22.47 -14.59 -29.77
N LEU A 62 22.20 -13.29 -29.94
CA LEU A 62 22.59 -12.54 -31.14
C LEU A 62 24.12 -12.34 -31.26
N ALA A 63 24.84 -12.31 -30.12
CA ALA A 63 26.30 -12.28 -30.11
C ALA A 63 26.95 -13.62 -30.48
N GLY A 64 26.15 -14.67 -30.80
CA GLY A 64 26.62 -15.99 -31.22
C GLY A 64 27.08 -16.86 -30.04
N GLU A 65 26.69 -16.55 -28.81
CA GLU A 65 26.96 -17.40 -27.68
C GLU A 65 26.10 -18.68 -27.73
N GLU A 66 26.73 -19.83 -27.57
CA GLU A 66 26.00 -21.09 -27.47
C GLU A 66 25.25 -21.17 -26.12
N LEU A 67 23.99 -20.74 -26.14
CA LEU A 67 23.12 -20.79 -24.98
C LEU A 67 22.38 -22.14 -24.92
N PRO A 68 22.26 -22.79 -23.75
CA PRO A 68 21.38 -23.93 -23.62
C PRO A 68 19.94 -23.54 -23.94
N SER A 69 19.18 -24.43 -24.57
CA SER A 69 17.78 -24.20 -24.92
C SER A 69 16.88 -24.00 -23.68
N LYS A 70 17.36 -24.40 -22.50
CA LYS A 70 16.67 -24.29 -21.23
C LYS A 70 17.66 -24.09 -20.10
N THR A 71 17.34 -23.18 -19.17
CA THR A 71 17.99 -23.09 -17.86
C THR A 71 17.00 -23.35 -16.76
N ASN A 72 17.46 -23.96 -15.67
CA ASN A 72 16.66 -24.30 -14.51
C ASN A 72 17.22 -23.60 -13.26
N GLY A 73 17.59 -22.31 -13.38
CA GLY A 73 18.04 -21.52 -12.23
C GLY A 73 16.95 -21.36 -11.17
N SER A 74 17.36 -21.20 -9.92
CA SER A 74 16.42 -21.05 -8.79
C SER A 74 15.61 -19.74 -8.85
N ASN A 75 16.20 -18.69 -9.40
CA ASN A 75 15.57 -17.37 -9.42
C ASN A 75 14.91 -17.07 -10.78
N ASN A 76 15.64 -17.27 -11.87
CA ASN A 76 15.13 -17.04 -13.22
C ASN A 76 15.36 -18.24 -14.10
N GLN A 77 14.35 -18.65 -14.80
CA GLN A 77 14.41 -19.73 -15.78
C GLN A 77 14.08 -19.18 -17.16
N TYR A 78 14.72 -19.73 -18.18
CA TYR A 78 14.28 -19.46 -19.54
C TYR A 78 14.17 -20.74 -20.37
N TYR A 79 13.32 -20.69 -21.37
CA TYR A 79 13.16 -21.69 -22.39
C TYR A 79 13.14 -20.99 -23.76
N MET A 80 13.95 -21.46 -24.70
CA MET A 80 14.05 -20.90 -26.05
C MET A 80 13.79 -21.97 -27.08
N MET A 81 12.91 -21.69 -28.02
CA MET A 81 12.59 -22.59 -29.13
C MET A 81 12.47 -21.84 -30.44
N GLU A 82 12.86 -22.52 -31.55
CA GLU A 82 12.66 -22.02 -32.89
C GLU A 82 11.18 -22.13 -33.29
N VAL A 83 10.63 -21.07 -33.90
CA VAL A 83 9.22 -20.99 -34.30
C VAL A 83 9.09 -20.60 -35.76
N SER A 84 7.94 -20.96 -36.38
CA SER A 84 7.68 -20.58 -37.77
C SER A 84 7.40 -19.07 -37.88
N LYS A 85 7.69 -18.52 -39.08
CA LYS A 85 7.41 -17.12 -39.37
C LYS A 85 5.92 -16.76 -39.21
N GLU A 86 5.03 -17.65 -39.63
CA GLU A 86 3.57 -17.45 -39.52
C GLU A 86 3.12 -17.38 -38.04
N TYR A 87 3.74 -18.19 -37.19
CA TYR A 87 3.50 -18.14 -35.74
C TYR A 87 4.01 -16.82 -35.16
N ALA A 88 5.22 -16.40 -35.54
CA ALA A 88 5.80 -15.17 -35.03
C ALA A 88 4.98 -13.92 -35.40
N GLU A 89 4.49 -13.85 -36.66
CA GLU A 89 3.69 -12.72 -37.13
C GLU A 89 2.26 -12.70 -36.60
N SER A 90 1.78 -13.79 -36.00
CA SER A 90 0.43 -13.90 -35.40
C SER A 90 0.36 -13.49 -33.94
N ARG A 91 1.50 -13.27 -33.29
CA ARG A 91 1.59 -12.95 -31.85
C ARG A 91 2.05 -11.52 -31.62
N GLU A 92 1.71 -11.02 -30.44
CA GLU A 92 2.24 -9.76 -29.91
C GLU A 92 3.72 -9.95 -29.55
N ASP A 93 4.49 -8.88 -29.64
CA ASP A 93 5.94 -8.92 -29.44
C ASP A 93 6.32 -9.32 -28.01
N ILE A 94 5.54 -8.90 -27.01
CA ILE A 94 5.76 -9.23 -25.58
C ILE A 94 4.42 -9.62 -24.97
N GLN A 95 4.40 -10.73 -24.24
CA GLN A 95 3.22 -11.20 -23.51
C GLN A 95 3.59 -11.59 -22.08
N TYR A 96 2.86 -11.03 -21.10
CA TYR A 96 2.98 -11.39 -19.70
C TYR A 96 1.85 -12.32 -19.25
N LYS A 97 2.19 -13.34 -18.46
CA LYS A 97 1.21 -14.29 -17.94
C LYS A 97 1.63 -14.82 -16.57
N ASP A 98 0.68 -14.92 -15.65
CA ASP A 98 0.89 -15.67 -14.41
C ASP A 98 0.55 -17.16 -14.63
N SER A 99 1.44 -18.05 -14.23
CA SER A 99 1.26 -19.50 -14.38
C SER A 99 2.06 -20.25 -13.31
N MET A 100 1.82 -21.55 -13.24
CA MET A 100 2.57 -22.44 -12.36
C MET A 100 3.77 -23.01 -13.13
N VAL A 101 4.97 -22.90 -12.56
CA VAL A 101 6.21 -23.41 -13.14
C VAL A 101 6.86 -24.42 -12.19
N TYR A 102 7.32 -25.53 -12.75
CA TYR A 102 8.05 -26.52 -11.98
C TYR A 102 9.51 -26.11 -11.81
N ILE A 103 9.97 -26.02 -10.57
CA ILE A 103 11.35 -25.67 -10.22
C ILE A 103 12.10 -26.96 -9.90
N GLU A 104 12.99 -27.35 -10.79
CA GLU A 104 13.72 -28.64 -10.68
C GLU A 104 14.60 -28.70 -9.40
N GLU A 105 15.22 -27.59 -9.01
CA GLU A 105 16.07 -27.54 -7.81
C GLU A 105 15.29 -27.80 -6.52
N LYS A 106 14.03 -27.35 -6.45
CA LYS A 106 13.17 -27.51 -5.27
C LYS A 106 12.29 -28.75 -5.36
N GLY A 107 12.10 -29.29 -6.56
CA GLY A 107 11.19 -30.42 -6.81
C GLY A 107 9.71 -30.07 -6.64
N GLU A 108 9.36 -28.80 -6.69
CA GLU A 108 8.02 -28.26 -6.42
C GLU A 108 7.53 -27.37 -7.58
N THR A 109 6.22 -27.24 -7.67
CA THR A 109 5.59 -26.34 -8.64
C THR A 109 5.19 -25.08 -7.92
N GLU A 110 5.74 -23.95 -8.36
CA GLU A 110 5.51 -22.63 -7.76
C GLU A 110 4.78 -21.70 -8.72
N PRO A 111 4.00 -20.74 -8.22
CA PRO A 111 3.47 -19.67 -9.04
C PRO A 111 4.63 -18.82 -9.56
N ALA A 112 4.56 -18.45 -10.84
CA ALA A 112 5.59 -17.67 -11.50
C ALA A 112 4.97 -16.65 -12.46
N ARG A 113 5.62 -15.50 -12.56
CA ARG A 113 5.38 -14.54 -13.63
C ARG A 113 6.18 -14.97 -14.83
N ILE A 114 5.57 -15.01 -16.01
CA ILE A 114 6.15 -15.45 -17.25
C ILE A 114 6.07 -14.31 -18.27
N LEU A 115 7.20 -14.03 -18.90
CA LEU A 115 7.29 -13.19 -20.08
C LEU A 115 7.59 -14.08 -21.27
N THR A 116 6.85 -13.92 -22.36
CA THR A 116 7.12 -14.55 -23.65
C THR A 116 7.37 -13.48 -24.70
N THR A 117 8.50 -13.55 -25.37
CA THR A 117 8.86 -12.63 -26.46
C THR A 117 9.39 -13.39 -27.66
N ILE A 118 9.30 -12.77 -28.84
CA ILE A 118 9.77 -13.34 -30.09
C ILE A 118 10.87 -12.44 -30.66
N PHE A 119 11.99 -13.03 -31.03
CA PHE A 119 13.05 -12.31 -31.67
C PHE A 119 13.55 -13.06 -32.93
N LYS A 120 14.25 -12.35 -33.79
CA LYS A 120 14.83 -12.88 -35.00
C LYS A 120 16.35 -12.90 -34.91
N ASP A 121 16.98 -14.04 -35.21
CA ASP A 121 18.43 -14.15 -35.25
C ASP A 121 19.05 -13.59 -36.55
N ASP A 122 20.38 -13.52 -36.58
CA ASP A 122 21.13 -13.04 -37.75
C ASP A 122 20.97 -13.94 -39.01
N GLU A 123 20.58 -15.20 -38.82
CA GLU A 123 20.29 -16.15 -39.87
C GLU A 123 18.86 -16.03 -40.41
N GLY A 124 18.04 -15.17 -39.81
CA GLY A 124 16.67 -14.90 -40.22
C GLY A 124 15.63 -15.85 -39.64
N ARG A 125 16.00 -16.71 -38.67
CA ARG A 125 15.11 -17.63 -37.97
C ARG A 125 14.42 -16.90 -36.83
N TYR A 126 13.21 -17.29 -36.55
CA TYR A 126 12.44 -16.74 -35.43
C TYR A 126 12.54 -17.66 -34.20
N HIS A 127 12.79 -17.07 -33.06
CA HIS A 127 12.88 -17.75 -31.76
C HIS A 127 11.86 -17.18 -30.80
N GLU A 128 11.12 -18.06 -30.13
CA GLU A 128 10.29 -17.71 -28.97
C GLU A 128 11.13 -17.93 -27.72
N LEU A 129 11.27 -16.86 -26.94
CA LEU A 129 11.93 -16.89 -25.65
C LEU A 129 10.86 -16.74 -24.58
N THR A 130 10.76 -17.72 -23.72
CA THR A 130 9.91 -17.69 -22.52
C THR A 130 10.80 -17.60 -21.29
N VAL A 131 10.64 -16.53 -20.54
CA VAL A 131 11.35 -16.28 -19.27
C VAL A 131 10.36 -16.38 -18.14
N SER A 132 10.76 -16.96 -17.02
CA SER A 132 9.91 -17.06 -15.83
C SER A 132 10.70 -16.76 -14.55
N THR A 133 10.04 -16.04 -13.65
CA THR A 133 10.52 -15.75 -12.30
C THR A 133 9.51 -16.28 -11.29
N PRO A 134 9.95 -17.10 -10.30
CA PRO A 134 9.05 -17.55 -9.23
C PRO A 134 8.46 -16.36 -8.47
N SER A 135 7.15 -16.39 -8.24
CA SER A 135 6.43 -15.30 -7.55
C SER A 135 6.48 -15.40 -6.02
N ILE A 136 7.12 -16.43 -5.45
CA ILE A 136 7.12 -16.64 -3.98
C ILE A 136 7.74 -15.44 -3.27
N GLU A 137 8.90 -14.95 -3.74
CA GLU A 137 9.52 -13.77 -3.14
C GLU A 137 8.64 -12.52 -3.26
N LYS A 138 7.90 -12.42 -4.37
CA LYS A 138 6.92 -11.36 -4.61
C LYS A 138 5.72 -11.45 -3.67
N ASP A 139 5.18 -12.65 -3.46
CA ASP A 139 4.05 -12.89 -2.57
C ASP A 139 4.44 -12.63 -1.11
N ASP A 140 5.63 -13.06 -0.69
CA ASP A 140 6.18 -12.75 0.63
C ASP A 140 6.39 -11.24 0.84
N LEU A 141 6.88 -10.54 -0.18
CA LEU A 141 7.05 -9.08 -0.15
C LEU A 141 5.69 -8.37 -0.10
N ARG A 142 4.73 -8.81 -0.88
CA ARG A 142 3.35 -8.31 -0.88
C ARG A 142 2.69 -8.47 0.50
N ASP A 143 2.82 -9.65 1.10
CA ASP A 143 2.28 -9.94 2.42
C ASP A 143 2.96 -9.08 3.51
N ALA A 144 4.27 -8.91 3.43
CA ALA A 144 5.02 -8.02 4.33
C ALA A 144 4.53 -6.56 4.20
N ILE A 145 4.39 -6.04 2.98
CA ILE A 145 3.87 -4.69 2.71
C ILE A 145 2.45 -4.54 3.27
N GLN A 146 1.59 -5.52 3.03
CA GLN A 146 0.21 -5.51 3.53
C GLN A 146 0.16 -5.45 5.06
N VAL A 147 0.95 -6.25 5.75
CA VAL A 147 1.04 -6.26 7.22
C VAL A 147 1.51 -4.89 7.75
N TRP A 148 2.54 -4.30 7.13
CA TRP A 148 3.04 -2.98 7.53
C TRP A 148 2.03 -1.86 7.29
N ILE A 149 1.30 -1.89 6.18
CA ILE A 149 0.24 -0.91 5.88
C ILE A 149 -0.89 -1.01 6.91
N ILE A 150 -1.35 -2.22 7.23
CA ILE A 150 -2.39 -2.45 8.24
C ILE A 150 -1.91 -1.95 9.62
N PHE A 151 -0.68 -2.29 10.00
CA PHE A 151 -0.09 -1.84 11.27
C PHE A 151 -0.04 -0.30 11.36
N LEU A 152 0.45 0.36 10.31
CA LEU A 152 0.54 1.81 10.24
C LEU A 152 -0.85 2.45 10.30
N TYR A 153 -1.82 1.90 9.57
CA TYR A 153 -3.21 2.37 9.57
C TYR A 153 -3.83 2.31 10.96
N VAL A 154 -3.69 1.16 11.65
CA VAL A 154 -4.20 0.98 13.02
C VAL A 154 -3.52 1.93 14.01
N ALA A 155 -2.19 2.11 13.90
CA ALA A 155 -1.44 3.04 14.73
C ALA A 155 -1.91 4.49 14.54
N LEU A 156 -2.14 4.93 13.29
CA LEU A 156 -2.65 6.26 12.99
C LEU A 156 -4.10 6.46 13.49
N LEU A 157 -4.96 5.46 13.36
CA LEU A 157 -6.31 5.50 13.95
C LEU A 157 -6.25 5.69 15.46
N PHE A 158 -5.38 4.95 16.13
CA PHE A 158 -5.19 5.05 17.58
C PHE A 158 -4.71 6.45 17.98
N CYS A 159 -3.76 7.02 17.24
CA CYS A 159 -3.30 8.40 17.44
C CYS A 159 -4.43 9.43 17.26
N ILE A 160 -5.26 9.30 16.23
CA ILE A 160 -6.41 10.18 16.00
C ILE A 160 -7.38 10.13 17.18
N ILE A 161 -7.68 8.94 17.68
CA ILE A 161 -8.58 8.76 18.83
C ILE A 161 -7.99 9.42 20.08
N ILE A 162 -6.72 9.17 20.40
CA ILE A 162 -6.04 9.76 21.56
C ILE A 162 -6.05 11.28 21.49
N ILE A 163 -5.66 11.84 20.33
CA ILE A 163 -5.62 13.29 20.12
C ILE A 163 -7.03 13.88 20.25
N SER A 164 -8.04 13.24 19.68
CA SER A 164 -9.44 13.71 19.75
C SER A 164 -9.94 13.72 21.19
N VAL A 165 -9.67 12.67 21.96
CA VAL A 165 -10.03 12.57 23.37
C VAL A 165 -9.28 13.62 24.20
N TRP A 166 -7.98 13.79 23.97
CA TRP A 166 -7.16 14.77 24.67
C TRP A 166 -7.64 16.22 24.41
N VAL A 167 -7.90 16.55 23.15
CA VAL A 167 -8.43 17.87 22.74
C VAL A 167 -9.80 18.11 23.38
N PHE A 168 -10.66 17.08 23.41
CA PHE A 168 -11.96 17.17 24.07
C PHE A 168 -11.82 17.52 25.54
N TYR A 169 -11.02 16.78 26.30
CA TYR A 169 -10.83 17.04 27.74
C TYR A 169 -10.21 18.42 27.99
N ARG A 170 -9.23 18.81 27.19
CA ARG A 170 -8.56 20.11 27.34
C ARG A 170 -9.52 21.28 27.07
N ASN A 171 -10.34 21.20 26.04
CA ASN A 171 -11.28 22.27 25.68
C ASN A 171 -12.52 22.32 26.59
N MET A 172 -12.90 21.19 27.20
CA MET A 172 -14.04 21.15 28.12
C MET A 172 -13.67 21.62 29.55
N ARG A 173 -12.39 21.55 29.92
CA ARG A 173 -11.95 21.93 31.27
C ARG A 173 -12.35 23.35 31.67
N PRO A 174 -12.12 24.42 30.88
CA PRO A 174 -12.52 25.77 31.21
C PRO A 174 -14.04 25.91 31.29
N LEU A 175 -14.79 25.16 30.49
CA LEU A 175 -16.26 25.18 30.54
C LEU A 175 -16.81 24.60 31.87
N TYR A 176 -16.21 23.50 32.36
CA TYR A 176 -16.56 22.90 33.64
C TYR A 176 -16.26 23.86 34.83
N VAL A 177 -15.14 24.59 34.78
CA VAL A 177 -14.78 25.58 35.78
C VAL A 177 -15.78 26.73 35.79
N LEU A 178 -16.18 27.23 34.61
CA LEU A 178 -17.22 28.28 34.47
C LEU A 178 -18.59 27.81 34.98
N LEU A 179 -18.99 26.58 34.65
CA LEU A 179 -20.27 26.03 35.09
C LEU A 179 -20.31 25.88 36.62
N HIS A 180 -19.22 25.36 37.22
CA HIS A 180 -19.13 25.19 38.65
C HIS A 180 -19.11 26.54 39.40
N TRP A 181 -18.48 27.57 38.79
CA TRP A 181 -18.50 28.92 39.34
C TRP A 181 -19.90 29.56 39.25
N LEU A 182 -20.62 29.37 38.14
CA LEU A 182 -21.98 29.86 37.93
C LEU A 182 -22.99 29.19 38.87
N ASP A 183 -22.81 27.93 39.18
CA ASP A 183 -23.67 27.17 40.10
C ASP A 183 -23.54 27.70 41.56
N GLY A 184 -22.35 28.21 41.91
CA GLY A 184 -22.09 28.89 43.18
C GLY A 184 -22.43 30.38 43.22
N TYR A 185 -22.82 30.98 42.09
CA TYR A 185 -23.06 32.42 42.00
C TYR A 185 -24.38 32.85 42.63
N GLN A 186 -24.29 33.63 43.73
CA GLN A 186 -25.46 34.20 44.42
C GLN A 186 -25.59 35.68 44.08
N THR A 187 -26.75 36.07 43.51
CA THR A 187 -27.07 37.45 43.21
C THR A 187 -27.21 38.25 44.51
N GLY A 188 -26.41 39.31 44.67
CA GLY A 188 -26.45 40.18 45.85
C GLY A 188 -25.45 39.85 46.95
N LYS A 189 -24.61 38.85 46.82
CA LYS A 189 -23.49 38.55 47.73
C LYS A 189 -22.13 38.67 47.03
N ARG A 190 -21.07 38.92 47.83
CA ARG A 190 -19.70 39.02 47.33
C ARG A 190 -19.22 37.64 46.89
N ASN A 191 -19.33 37.33 45.61
CA ASN A 191 -18.91 36.07 45.02
C ASN A 191 -17.37 35.99 44.93
N LYS A 192 -16.78 34.81 45.08
CA LYS A 192 -15.34 34.60 44.86
C LYS A 192 -15.01 34.87 43.36
N PRO A 193 -13.89 35.57 43.08
CA PRO A 193 -13.48 35.76 41.67
C PRO A 193 -13.18 34.40 41.03
N LEU A 194 -13.40 34.31 39.73
CA LEU A 194 -13.04 33.13 38.95
C LEU A 194 -11.53 32.85 39.10
N SER A 195 -11.16 31.65 39.47
CA SER A 195 -9.75 31.33 39.54
C SER A 195 -9.16 31.34 38.13
N ASN A 196 -8.17 32.21 37.89
CA ASN A 196 -7.47 32.37 36.62
C ASN A 196 -6.51 31.21 36.33
N ASP A 197 -6.99 29.97 36.40
CA ASP A 197 -6.19 28.80 36.05
C ASP A 197 -6.25 28.47 34.55
N THR A 198 -6.82 29.40 33.76
CA THR A 198 -6.67 29.39 32.31
C THR A 198 -5.49 30.28 31.93
N GLN A 199 -4.31 29.71 31.85
CA GLN A 199 -3.20 30.32 31.10
C GLN A 199 -3.61 30.42 29.63
N ILE A 200 -4.32 31.49 29.29
CA ILE A 200 -4.32 32.03 27.93
C ILE A 200 -3.08 32.94 27.92
N THR A 201 -1.95 32.38 27.53
CA THR A 201 -0.81 33.18 27.10
C THR A 201 -1.20 33.77 25.73
N GLU A 202 -1.25 35.11 25.67
CA GLU A 202 -1.28 35.88 24.43
C GLU A 202 -0.11 35.54 23.51
#